data_7a2b27eab39882bbef2d5da2a14cd7a8
#
_entry.id   7a2b27eab39882bbef2d5da2a14cd7a8
#
_cell.length_a   1.000
_cell.length_b   1.000
_cell.length_c   1.000
_cell.angle_alpha   90.00
_cell.angle_beta   90.00
_cell.angle_gamma   90.00
#
_symmetry.space_group_name_H-M   'P 1'
#
loop_
_entity.id
_entity.type
_entity.pdbx_description
1 polymer ?
#
loop_
_entity_poly.entity_id
_entity_poly.type
_entity_poly.pdbx_seq_one_letter_code
_entity_poly.pdbx_strand_id
1 'polypeptide(L)'
;MKRKWLLIVIAVVALGIGLVQYQIPKMAHYITQRLASDYDIKLKPESLSFSYFPLTVHAEEVHYHKNGWTLAAEELDLMLNYWGWMSGKNWIKQVEVENGSIYKDNEAYLTHISAVVKQISQTSVLSAKVEFSDAENRYFQQLKGQFYLQLADHHYLIKQFSADWQWLQKIGEMKATKLQFDEAVIDANAGEAQATEVMLNQLKLARIQMKFKAQDQAEWQFVFAPNAQILLTQKKDSQQQNEWHFVGENVPFEPITTLFGYQPLIEASFNFNGEIMPAEQQQVQFHFESVNGGKIKGFNVVTLLESSLPFSLANADRSLQDSKFNKLSGSLIGDSSLLQLQHIELDLPAVNLSGQGNVHPQSSQCEWQFAIQPHQQKYQQYQLGVELNGDCASPRYRIRLDDVLKEKVKSKLQQLLEKL
;
A
#
# COMPACT_ATOMS: atom_id res chain seq x y z
N MET A 1 -37.51 -45.26 -45.58
CA MET A 1 -38.12 -44.61 -44.39
C MET A 1 -37.24 -43.58 -43.69
N LYS A 2 -35.95 -43.78 -43.53
CA LYS A 2 -35.05 -42.86 -42.79
C LYS A 2 -34.94 -41.43 -43.36
N ARG A 3 -34.99 -41.27 -44.69
CA ARG A 3 -34.86 -39.94 -45.36
C ARG A 3 -36.07 -39.01 -45.10
N LYS A 4 -37.28 -39.55 -45.01
CA LYS A 4 -38.49 -38.72 -44.73
C LYS A 4 -38.50 -38.19 -43.28
N TRP A 5 -38.05 -38.98 -42.35
CA TRP A 5 -37.90 -38.54 -40.95
C TRP A 5 -36.89 -37.40 -40.78
N LEU A 6 -35.77 -37.49 -41.49
CA LEU A 6 -34.71 -36.45 -41.45
C LEU A 6 -35.24 -35.13 -41.99
N LEU A 7 -36.05 -35.12 -43.07
CA LEU A 7 -36.66 -33.91 -43.60
C LEU A 7 -37.70 -33.32 -42.65
N ILE A 8 -38.48 -34.14 -41.94
CA ILE A 8 -39.44 -33.67 -40.95
C ILE A 8 -38.70 -33.02 -39.75
N VAL A 9 -37.61 -33.64 -39.29
CA VAL A 9 -36.77 -33.10 -38.19
C VAL A 9 -36.18 -31.74 -38.60
N ILE A 10 -35.61 -31.66 -39.83
CA ILE A 10 -35.05 -30.41 -40.36
C ILE A 10 -36.15 -29.35 -40.51
N ALA A 11 -37.33 -29.68 -40.98
CA ALA A 11 -38.46 -28.75 -41.09
C ALA A 11 -38.94 -28.24 -39.73
N VAL A 12 -39.01 -29.12 -38.71
CA VAL A 12 -39.39 -28.75 -37.34
C VAL A 12 -38.34 -27.86 -36.73
N VAL A 13 -37.06 -28.15 -36.91
CA VAL A 13 -35.94 -27.32 -36.44
C VAL A 13 -35.95 -25.97 -37.14
N ALA A 14 -36.14 -25.90 -38.45
CA ALA A 14 -36.22 -24.66 -39.24
C ALA A 14 -37.43 -23.82 -38.85
N LEU A 15 -38.59 -24.45 -38.61
CA LEU A 15 -39.78 -23.80 -38.08
C LEU A 15 -39.55 -23.27 -36.65
N GLY A 16 -38.89 -24.04 -35.82
CA GLY A 16 -38.47 -23.64 -34.47
C GLY A 16 -37.57 -22.39 -34.49
N ILE A 17 -36.54 -22.41 -35.34
CA ILE A 17 -35.65 -21.27 -35.55
C ILE A 17 -36.36 -20.06 -36.08
N GLY A 18 -37.27 -20.21 -37.08
CA GLY A 18 -38.06 -19.12 -37.63
C GLY A 18 -39.02 -18.50 -36.61
N LEU A 19 -39.68 -19.30 -35.77
CA LEU A 19 -40.54 -18.82 -34.68
C LEU A 19 -39.70 -18.08 -33.61
N VAL A 20 -38.54 -18.56 -33.30
CA VAL A 20 -37.63 -17.90 -32.36
C VAL A 20 -37.18 -16.56 -32.91
N GLN A 21 -36.71 -16.49 -34.17
CA GLN A 21 -36.33 -15.20 -34.82
C GLN A 21 -37.46 -14.20 -34.87
N TYR A 22 -38.72 -14.65 -35.08
CA TYR A 22 -39.90 -13.76 -35.06
C TYR A 22 -40.21 -13.22 -33.66
N GLN A 23 -39.83 -13.93 -32.61
CA GLN A 23 -40.07 -13.53 -31.22
C GLN A 23 -38.98 -12.59 -30.69
N ILE A 24 -37.77 -12.55 -31.28
CA ILE A 24 -36.63 -11.73 -30.79
C ILE A 24 -37.02 -10.25 -30.57
N PRO A 25 -37.63 -9.52 -31.51
CA PRO A 25 -37.97 -8.12 -31.27
C PRO A 25 -38.96 -7.93 -30.12
N LYS A 26 -39.89 -8.85 -29.94
CA LYS A 26 -40.84 -8.82 -28.81
C LYS A 26 -40.16 -9.11 -27.48
N MET A 27 -39.21 -10.04 -27.46
CA MET A 27 -38.36 -10.36 -26.29
C MET A 27 -37.48 -9.15 -25.95
N ALA A 28 -36.82 -8.53 -26.91
CA ALA A 28 -36.02 -7.34 -26.71
C ALA A 28 -36.81 -6.22 -26.03
N HIS A 29 -38.00 -5.91 -26.61
CA HIS A 29 -38.86 -4.89 -26.04
C HIS A 29 -39.36 -5.23 -24.63
N TYR A 30 -39.72 -6.49 -24.37
CA TYR A 30 -40.14 -6.95 -23.05
C TYR A 30 -39.01 -6.88 -22.02
N ILE A 31 -37.81 -7.27 -22.42
CA ILE A 31 -36.61 -7.23 -21.53
C ILE A 31 -36.29 -5.78 -21.19
N THR A 32 -36.25 -4.87 -22.18
CA THR A 32 -35.93 -3.46 -21.92
C THR A 32 -36.97 -2.80 -21.02
N GLN A 33 -38.26 -3.10 -21.21
CA GLN A 33 -39.31 -2.60 -20.31
C GLN A 33 -39.12 -3.12 -18.89
N ARG A 34 -38.80 -4.39 -18.74
CA ARG A 34 -38.62 -5.00 -17.42
C ARG A 34 -37.33 -4.54 -16.72
N LEU A 35 -36.23 -4.36 -17.45
CA LEU A 35 -35.03 -3.74 -16.91
C LEU A 35 -35.29 -2.29 -16.45
N ALA A 36 -36.07 -1.54 -17.21
CA ALA A 36 -36.45 -0.20 -16.82
C ALA A 36 -37.38 -0.16 -15.61
N SER A 37 -38.35 -1.11 -15.49
CA SER A 37 -39.29 -1.15 -14.37
C SER A 37 -38.65 -1.69 -13.09
N ASP A 38 -37.84 -2.77 -13.18
CA ASP A 38 -37.34 -3.49 -12.03
C ASP A 38 -36.03 -2.91 -11.50
N TYR A 39 -35.19 -2.34 -12.39
CA TYR A 39 -33.82 -1.90 -12.07
C TYR A 39 -33.52 -0.46 -12.50
N ASP A 40 -34.44 0.26 -13.15
CA ASP A 40 -34.23 1.61 -13.69
C ASP A 40 -33.11 1.69 -14.76
N ILE A 41 -32.87 0.56 -15.45
CA ILE A 41 -31.89 0.46 -16.54
C ILE A 41 -32.59 0.68 -17.88
N LYS A 42 -32.15 1.72 -18.60
CA LYS A 42 -32.72 2.08 -19.90
C LYS A 42 -31.79 1.62 -21.02
N LEU A 43 -32.19 0.57 -21.73
CA LEU A 43 -31.50 0.07 -22.92
C LEU A 43 -32.38 0.30 -24.16
N LYS A 44 -31.72 0.46 -25.31
CA LYS A 44 -32.43 0.51 -26.60
C LYS A 44 -32.65 -0.94 -27.06
N PRO A 45 -33.89 -1.29 -27.51
CA PRO A 45 -34.17 -2.65 -28.00
C PRO A 45 -33.26 -3.07 -29.16
N GLU A 46 -32.82 -2.10 -29.98
CA GLU A 46 -32.00 -2.33 -31.18
C GLU A 46 -30.53 -2.71 -30.83
N SER A 47 -30.06 -2.32 -29.64
CA SER A 47 -28.72 -2.66 -29.18
C SER A 47 -28.61 -4.04 -28.52
N LEU A 48 -29.72 -4.80 -28.49
CA LEU A 48 -29.76 -6.11 -27.87
C LEU A 48 -29.60 -7.23 -28.87
N SER A 49 -28.71 -8.15 -28.57
CA SER A 49 -28.60 -9.46 -29.24
C SER A 49 -28.86 -10.60 -28.25
N PHE A 50 -29.14 -11.79 -28.76
CA PHE A 50 -29.58 -12.92 -27.92
C PHE A 50 -28.80 -14.19 -28.27
N SER A 51 -28.33 -14.88 -27.23
CA SER A 51 -27.85 -16.25 -27.27
C SER A 51 -28.82 -17.15 -26.53
N TYR A 52 -29.05 -18.36 -27.05
CA TYR A 52 -30.11 -19.24 -26.52
C TYR A 52 -29.58 -20.33 -25.57
N PHE A 53 -28.30 -20.67 -25.68
CA PHE A 53 -27.69 -21.73 -24.86
C PHE A 53 -26.30 -21.33 -24.38
N PRO A 54 -26.18 -20.76 -23.18
CA PRO A 54 -27.23 -20.37 -22.22
C PRO A 54 -28.06 -19.17 -22.74
N LEU A 55 -29.26 -18.98 -22.20
CA LEU A 55 -30.07 -17.83 -22.57
C LEU A 55 -29.42 -16.54 -22.02
N THR A 56 -28.81 -15.79 -22.91
CA THR A 56 -28.05 -14.57 -22.60
C THR A 56 -28.55 -13.41 -23.46
N VAL A 57 -28.65 -12.25 -22.86
CA VAL A 57 -28.91 -10.97 -23.54
C VAL A 57 -27.61 -10.21 -23.55
N HIS A 58 -27.12 -9.89 -24.75
CA HIS A 58 -25.94 -9.07 -24.96
C HIS A 58 -26.41 -7.65 -25.28
N ALA A 59 -25.86 -6.67 -24.58
CA ALA A 59 -26.10 -5.25 -24.80
C ALA A 59 -24.79 -4.51 -24.97
N GLU A 60 -24.70 -3.71 -26.03
CA GLU A 60 -23.54 -2.86 -26.32
C GLU A 60 -23.82 -1.40 -25.89
N GLU A 61 -22.78 -0.66 -25.56
CA GLU A 61 -22.81 0.76 -25.19
C GLU A 61 -23.86 1.08 -24.09
N VAL A 62 -23.76 0.37 -22.99
CA VAL A 62 -24.71 0.53 -21.87
C VAL A 62 -24.35 1.74 -21.04
N HIS A 63 -25.33 2.62 -20.83
CA HIS A 63 -25.21 3.75 -19.92
C HIS A 63 -26.33 3.74 -18.88
N TYR A 64 -25.95 3.83 -17.63
CA TYR A 64 -26.89 3.93 -16.51
C TYR A 64 -26.52 5.10 -15.61
N HIS A 65 -27.48 5.96 -15.29
CA HIS A 65 -27.26 7.13 -14.46
C HIS A 65 -28.29 7.21 -13.34
N LYS A 66 -27.82 7.33 -12.08
CA LYS A 66 -28.65 7.47 -10.89
C LYS A 66 -27.92 8.17 -9.76
N ASN A 67 -28.55 9.20 -9.18
CA ASN A 67 -28.03 9.90 -7.98
C ASN A 67 -26.57 10.38 -8.10
N GLY A 68 -26.17 10.96 -9.26
CA GLY A 68 -24.81 11.40 -9.52
C GLY A 68 -23.83 10.29 -9.91
N TRP A 69 -24.26 9.02 -9.86
CA TRP A 69 -23.48 7.90 -10.35
C TRP A 69 -23.80 7.60 -11.81
N THR A 70 -22.77 7.43 -12.61
CA THR A 70 -22.90 6.97 -14.00
C THR A 70 -22.09 5.69 -14.13
N LEU A 71 -22.73 4.63 -14.62
CA LEU A 71 -22.10 3.40 -15.04
C LEU A 71 -22.15 3.36 -16.57
N ALA A 72 -20.99 3.16 -17.18
CA ALA A 72 -20.84 2.94 -18.62
C ALA A 72 -20.18 1.58 -18.83
N ALA A 73 -20.60 0.81 -19.82
CA ALA A 73 -19.96 -0.44 -20.20
C ALA A 73 -20.00 -0.58 -21.72
N GLU A 74 -18.91 -1.08 -22.30
CA GLU A 74 -18.86 -1.40 -23.72
C GLU A 74 -19.74 -2.60 -24.02
N GLU A 75 -19.64 -3.65 -23.18
CA GLU A 75 -20.44 -4.85 -23.30
C GLU A 75 -21.03 -5.23 -21.95
N LEU A 76 -22.29 -5.63 -21.97
CA LEU A 76 -23.05 -6.13 -20.81
C LEU A 76 -23.78 -7.41 -21.20
N ASP A 77 -23.44 -8.49 -20.55
CA ASP A 77 -24.09 -9.78 -20.75
C ASP A 77 -25.01 -10.11 -19.57
N LEU A 78 -26.30 -10.33 -19.85
CA LEU A 78 -27.29 -10.74 -18.89
C LEU A 78 -27.65 -12.21 -19.10
N MET A 79 -27.10 -13.09 -18.30
CA MET A 79 -27.50 -14.51 -18.30
C MET A 79 -28.83 -14.66 -17.55
N LEU A 80 -29.82 -15.19 -18.21
CA LEU A 80 -31.18 -15.31 -17.67
C LEU A 80 -31.41 -16.68 -17.05
N ASN A 81 -32.18 -16.70 -15.98
CA ASN A 81 -32.72 -17.94 -15.40
C ASN A 81 -34.09 -18.22 -16.05
N TYR A 82 -34.17 -19.27 -16.85
CA TYR A 82 -35.36 -19.64 -17.60
C TYR A 82 -36.61 -19.79 -16.69
N TRP A 83 -36.47 -20.49 -15.58
CA TRP A 83 -37.58 -20.69 -14.61
C TRP A 83 -37.91 -19.40 -13.85
N GLY A 84 -36.89 -18.62 -13.49
CA GLY A 84 -37.07 -17.29 -12.91
C GLY A 84 -37.77 -16.33 -13.84
N TRP A 85 -37.45 -16.36 -15.13
CA TRP A 85 -38.13 -15.61 -16.18
C TRP A 85 -39.61 -15.92 -16.23
N MET A 86 -39.98 -17.21 -16.27
CA MET A 86 -41.40 -17.64 -16.33
C MET A 86 -42.15 -17.31 -15.04
N SER A 87 -41.53 -17.40 -13.88
CA SER A 87 -42.16 -17.11 -12.59
C SER A 87 -42.16 -15.64 -12.19
N GLY A 88 -41.44 -14.80 -12.93
CA GLY A 88 -41.32 -13.38 -12.63
C GLY A 88 -40.41 -13.04 -11.46
N LYS A 89 -39.65 -14.00 -10.93
CA LYS A 89 -38.75 -13.82 -9.76
C LYS A 89 -37.35 -14.31 -10.09
N ASN A 90 -36.32 -13.54 -9.64
CA ASN A 90 -34.90 -13.91 -9.80
C ASN A 90 -34.54 -14.35 -11.23
N TRP A 91 -34.97 -13.57 -12.20
CA TRP A 91 -34.85 -13.90 -13.61
C TRP A 91 -33.46 -13.60 -14.20
N ILE A 92 -32.65 -12.76 -13.54
CA ILE A 92 -31.24 -12.56 -13.84
C ILE A 92 -30.43 -13.52 -12.99
N LYS A 93 -29.63 -14.39 -13.62
CA LYS A 93 -28.75 -15.36 -12.97
C LYS A 93 -27.35 -14.79 -12.79
N GLN A 94 -26.86 -14.07 -13.80
CA GLN A 94 -25.52 -13.50 -13.84
C GLN A 94 -25.53 -12.25 -14.70
N VAL A 95 -24.73 -11.27 -14.30
CA VAL A 95 -24.41 -10.08 -15.11
C VAL A 95 -22.90 -10.10 -15.31
N GLU A 96 -22.47 -10.01 -16.55
CA GLU A 96 -21.06 -9.89 -16.92
C GLU A 96 -20.87 -8.53 -17.59
N VAL A 97 -19.82 -7.82 -17.17
CA VAL A 97 -19.48 -6.48 -17.66
C VAL A 97 -18.08 -6.54 -18.22
N GLU A 98 -17.90 -6.11 -19.44
CA GLU A 98 -16.59 -5.92 -20.05
C GLU A 98 -16.33 -4.45 -20.32
N ASN A 99 -15.10 -4.03 -20.02
CA ASN A 99 -14.62 -2.65 -20.16
C ASN A 99 -15.59 -1.61 -19.57
N GLY A 100 -16.08 -1.88 -18.38
CA GLY A 100 -16.98 -1.00 -17.65
C GLY A 100 -16.25 0.16 -16.97
N SER A 101 -16.98 1.24 -16.71
CA SER A 101 -16.49 2.40 -15.96
C SER A 101 -17.57 2.96 -15.05
N ILE A 102 -17.19 3.36 -13.85
CA ILE A 102 -18.08 4.01 -12.87
C ILE A 102 -17.57 5.43 -12.66
N TYR A 103 -18.46 6.39 -12.80
CA TYR A 103 -18.19 7.80 -12.54
C TYR A 103 -19.07 8.27 -11.39
N LYS A 104 -18.58 9.20 -10.60
CA LYS A 104 -19.34 9.93 -9.60
C LYS A 104 -19.19 11.42 -9.87
N ASP A 105 -20.31 12.14 -10.07
CA ASP A 105 -20.32 13.57 -10.37
C ASP A 105 -19.36 13.95 -11.53
N ASN A 106 -19.32 13.10 -12.58
CA ASN A 106 -18.44 13.14 -13.75
C ASN A 106 -16.94 12.88 -13.50
N GLU A 107 -16.52 12.54 -12.29
CA GLU A 107 -15.16 12.07 -12.03
C GLU A 107 -15.09 10.54 -12.14
N ALA A 108 -14.06 10.04 -12.81
CA ALA A 108 -13.81 8.59 -12.92
C ALA A 108 -13.48 8.01 -11.53
N TYR A 109 -14.34 7.13 -11.05
CA TYR A 109 -14.21 6.48 -9.76
C TYR A 109 -13.54 5.10 -9.89
N LEU A 110 -13.92 4.33 -10.92
CA LEU A 110 -13.38 3.03 -11.25
C LEU A 110 -13.51 2.80 -12.75
N THR A 111 -12.44 2.40 -13.43
CA THR A 111 -12.38 2.17 -14.87
C THR A 111 -11.84 0.79 -15.20
N HIS A 112 -11.96 0.36 -16.46
CA HIS A 112 -11.53 -0.96 -16.96
C HIS A 112 -12.09 -2.11 -16.10
N ILE A 113 -13.40 -2.04 -15.81
CA ILE A 113 -14.07 -3.05 -15.01
C ILE A 113 -14.41 -4.24 -15.92
N SER A 114 -13.79 -5.38 -15.62
CA SER A 114 -14.28 -6.67 -16.09
C SER A 114 -14.84 -7.39 -14.87
N ALA A 115 -16.15 -7.45 -14.75
CA ALA A 115 -16.80 -7.94 -13.55
C ALA A 115 -17.89 -8.95 -13.87
N VAL A 116 -18.01 -9.96 -13.03
CA VAL A 116 -19.07 -10.96 -13.10
C VAL A 116 -19.88 -10.91 -11.81
N VAL A 117 -21.13 -10.49 -11.89
CA VAL A 117 -22.06 -10.44 -10.78
C VAL A 117 -22.93 -11.69 -10.78
N LYS A 118 -22.89 -12.47 -9.70
CA LYS A 118 -23.63 -13.73 -9.54
C LYS A 118 -24.60 -13.63 -8.36
N GLN A 119 -25.62 -14.47 -8.35
CA GLN A 119 -26.58 -14.59 -7.24
C GLN A 119 -27.34 -13.30 -6.91
N ILE A 120 -27.83 -12.63 -7.95
CA ILE A 120 -28.65 -11.43 -7.81
C ILE A 120 -30.03 -11.83 -7.28
N SER A 121 -30.44 -11.26 -6.14
CA SER A 121 -31.76 -11.47 -5.53
C SER A 121 -32.60 -10.21 -5.65
N GLN A 122 -33.89 -10.37 -5.97
CA GLN A 122 -34.88 -9.26 -6.03
C GLN A 122 -35.53 -8.95 -4.69
N THR A 123 -35.22 -9.75 -3.65
CA THR A 123 -35.75 -9.50 -2.30
C THR A 123 -35.02 -8.33 -1.66
N SER A 124 -35.58 -7.73 -0.61
CA SER A 124 -35.06 -6.56 0.12
C SER A 124 -33.60 -6.69 0.59
N VAL A 125 -33.03 -7.88 0.51
CA VAL A 125 -31.63 -8.21 0.80
C VAL A 125 -30.93 -8.46 -0.54
N LEU A 126 -30.20 -7.48 -1.05
CA LEU A 126 -29.39 -7.65 -2.24
C LEU A 126 -28.06 -8.28 -1.80
N SER A 127 -27.89 -9.56 -2.06
CA SER A 127 -26.59 -10.20 -1.99
C SER A 127 -26.03 -10.38 -3.41
N ALA A 128 -24.81 -9.93 -3.65
CA ALA A 128 -24.16 -10.11 -4.93
C ALA A 128 -22.70 -10.57 -4.70
N LYS A 129 -22.22 -11.45 -5.57
CA LYS A 129 -20.81 -11.76 -5.71
C LYS A 129 -20.31 -11.04 -6.96
N VAL A 130 -19.34 -10.13 -6.80
CA VAL A 130 -18.71 -9.41 -7.89
C VAL A 130 -17.28 -9.90 -8.01
N GLU A 131 -16.86 -10.26 -9.21
CA GLU A 131 -15.47 -10.64 -9.50
C GLU A 131 -14.89 -9.55 -10.41
N PHE A 132 -13.78 -8.93 -9.99
CA PHE A 132 -13.00 -8.01 -10.80
C PHE A 132 -11.79 -8.74 -11.36
N SER A 133 -11.50 -8.59 -12.63
CA SER A 133 -10.36 -9.22 -13.29
C SER A 133 -9.26 -8.24 -13.66
N ASP A 134 -9.62 -6.99 -13.99
CA ASP A 134 -8.68 -5.95 -14.38
C ASP A 134 -9.34 -4.57 -14.26
N ALA A 135 -9.52 -4.09 -13.03
CA ALA A 135 -10.09 -2.77 -12.80
C ALA A 135 -9.03 -1.80 -12.30
N GLU A 136 -9.23 -0.52 -12.54
CA GLU A 136 -8.31 0.52 -12.05
C GLU A 136 -9.03 1.75 -11.54
N ASN A 137 -8.37 2.45 -10.61
CA ASN A 137 -8.77 3.76 -10.14
C ASN A 137 -7.54 4.64 -9.87
N ARG A 138 -7.74 5.85 -9.35
CA ARG A 138 -6.63 6.77 -9.06
C ARG A 138 -5.61 6.23 -8.04
N TYR A 139 -5.93 5.17 -7.30
CA TYR A 139 -5.08 4.59 -6.24
C TYR A 139 -4.56 3.20 -6.60
N PHE A 140 -5.31 2.44 -7.39
CA PHE A 140 -5.02 1.04 -7.72
C PHE A 140 -5.12 0.79 -9.21
N GLN A 141 -4.19 -0.01 -9.74
CA GLN A 141 -4.23 -0.60 -11.08
C GLN A 141 -4.27 -2.12 -10.98
N GLN A 142 -4.72 -2.79 -12.04
CA GLN A 142 -4.82 -4.25 -12.14
C GLN A 142 -5.56 -4.87 -10.95
N LEU A 143 -6.62 -4.21 -10.48
CA LEU A 143 -7.40 -4.66 -9.35
C LEU A 143 -8.10 -5.96 -9.70
N LYS A 144 -7.84 -7.00 -8.89
CA LYS A 144 -8.46 -8.33 -9.00
C LYS A 144 -9.00 -8.73 -7.63
N GLY A 145 -10.10 -9.46 -7.62
CA GLY A 145 -10.65 -9.98 -6.37
C GLY A 145 -12.11 -10.37 -6.48
N GLN A 146 -12.59 -11.00 -5.42
CA GLN A 146 -13.98 -11.39 -5.27
C GLN A 146 -14.62 -10.58 -4.15
N PHE A 147 -15.67 -9.84 -4.48
CA PHE A 147 -16.39 -8.98 -3.56
C PHE A 147 -17.77 -9.60 -3.30
N TYR A 148 -18.03 -9.92 -2.04
CA TYR A 148 -19.33 -10.39 -1.58
C TYR A 148 -20.04 -9.22 -0.92
N LEU A 149 -21.11 -8.77 -1.53
CA LEU A 149 -21.92 -7.65 -1.07
C LEU A 149 -23.15 -8.20 -0.36
N GLN A 150 -23.32 -7.86 0.91
CA GLN A 150 -24.52 -8.13 1.68
C GLN A 150 -25.10 -6.78 2.13
N LEU A 151 -25.91 -6.19 1.25
CA LEU A 151 -26.37 -4.81 1.41
C LEU A 151 -27.34 -4.60 2.57
N ALA A 152 -28.05 -5.65 3.02
CA ALA A 152 -28.98 -5.53 4.13
C ALA A 152 -28.28 -5.22 5.46
N ASP A 153 -27.14 -5.82 5.69
CA ASP A 153 -26.41 -5.71 6.95
C ASP A 153 -25.23 -4.73 6.84
N HIS A 154 -25.03 -4.12 5.64
CA HIS A 154 -23.88 -3.26 5.33
C HIS A 154 -22.52 -3.91 5.61
N HIS A 155 -22.45 -5.25 5.49
CA HIS A 155 -21.25 -6.03 5.61
C HIS A 155 -20.74 -6.41 4.22
N TYR A 156 -19.46 -6.17 3.97
CA TYR A 156 -18.82 -6.51 2.71
C TYR A 156 -17.62 -7.39 3.00
N LEU A 157 -17.50 -8.46 2.23
CA LEU A 157 -16.40 -9.38 2.31
C LEU A 157 -15.62 -9.36 1.00
N ILE A 158 -14.32 -9.12 1.08
CA ILE A 158 -13.42 -9.12 -0.06
C ILE A 158 -12.50 -10.32 0.08
N LYS A 159 -12.36 -11.13 -1.00
CA LYS A 159 -11.47 -12.30 -1.01
C LYS A 159 -10.51 -12.25 -2.18
N GLN A 160 -9.32 -12.81 -1.98
CA GLN A 160 -8.31 -12.98 -3.02
C GLN A 160 -7.98 -11.68 -3.74
N PHE A 161 -7.83 -10.60 -2.95
CA PHE A 161 -7.53 -9.28 -3.48
C PHE A 161 -6.08 -9.19 -3.93
N SER A 162 -5.88 -8.58 -5.10
CA SER A 162 -4.57 -8.21 -5.61
C SER A 162 -4.71 -6.92 -6.43
N ALA A 163 -3.85 -5.95 -6.20
CA ALA A 163 -3.80 -4.72 -6.98
C ALA A 163 -2.40 -4.10 -6.92
N ASP A 164 -2.06 -3.29 -7.92
CA ASP A 164 -0.88 -2.45 -7.90
C ASP A 164 -1.26 -1.11 -7.27
N TRP A 165 -0.71 -0.81 -6.10
CA TRP A 165 -1.03 0.37 -5.33
C TRP A 165 -0.16 1.55 -5.76
N GLN A 166 -0.76 2.51 -6.45
CA GLN A 166 -0.06 3.66 -7.03
C GLN A 166 0.30 4.77 -6.02
N TRP A 167 -0.38 4.83 -4.89
CA TRP A 167 -0.16 5.90 -3.92
C TRP A 167 1.27 5.90 -3.37
N LEU A 168 1.81 4.72 -3.08
CA LEU A 168 3.18 4.57 -2.62
C LEU A 168 4.23 4.90 -3.70
N GLN A 169 3.89 4.83 -4.98
CA GLN A 169 4.78 5.21 -6.08
C GLN A 169 5.12 6.70 -6.08
N LYS A 170 4.28 7.53 -5.45
CA LYS A 170 4.51 8.99 -5.34
C LYS A 170 5.47 9.37 -4.22
N ILE A 171 5.81 8.43 -3.33
CA ILE A 171 6.69 8.63 -2.17
C ILE A 171 8.11 8.13 -2.49
N GLY A 172 8.70 8.57 -3.61
CA GLY A 172 10.04 8.16 -4.04
C GLY A 172 10.04 7.46 -5.40
N GLU A 173 11.20 6.97 -5.84
CA GLU A 173 11.36 6.20 -7.10
C GLU A 173 10.88 4.74 -6.95
N MET A 174 9.77 4.52 -6.29
CA MET A 174 9.28 3.18 -6.03
C MET A 174 8.69 2.53 -7.28
N LYS A 175 9.11 1.30 -7.55
CA LYS A 175 8.41 0.40 -8.46
C LYS A 175 7.00 0.14 -7.91
N ALA A 176 6.05 -0.19 -8.80
CA ALA A 176 4.68 -0.53 -8.42
C ALA A 176 4.63 -1.38 -7.14
N THR A 177 3.88 -0.93 -6.13
CA THR A 177 3.71 -1.66 -4.88
C THR A 177 2.53 -2.59 -5.02
N LYS A 178 2.78 -3.88 -4.99
CA LYS A 178 1.73 -4.88 -5.07
C LYS A 178 1.11 -5.09 -3.70
N LEU A 179 -0.18 -4.80 -3.58
CA LEU A 179 -1.00 -5.10 -2.41
C LEU A 179 -1.78 -6.39 -2.64
N GLN A 180 -1.68 -7.33 -1.73
CA GLN A 180 -2.41 -8.60 -1.77
C GLN A 180 -2.92 -8.95 -0.38
N PHE A 181 -4.11 -9.55 -0.29
CA PHE A 181 -4.61 -10.18 0.92
C PHE A 181 -5.64 -11.28 0.56
N ASP A 182 -5.77 -12.25 1.45
CA ASP A 182 -6.70 -13.35 1.24
C ASP A 182 -8.13 -12.94 1.57
N GLU A 183 -8.31 -12.19 2.65
CA GLU A 183 -9.63 -11.78 3.11
C GLU A 183 -9.61 -10.38 3.76
N ALA A 184 -10.62 -9.59 3.45
CA ALA A 184 -10.94 -8.38 4.18
C ALA A 184 -12.44 -8.29 4.45
N VAL A 185 -12.79 -7.78 5.63
CA VAL A 185 -14.17 -7.53 6.06
C VAL A 185 -14.36 -6.03 6.25
N ILE A 186 -15.45 -5.50 5.71
CA ILE A 186 -15.86 -4.10 5.90
C ILE A 186 -17.23 -4.12 6.56
N ASP A 187 -17.32 -3.50 7.72
CA ASP A 187 -18.58 -3.19 8.42
C ASP A 187 -18.85 -1.69 8.29
N ALA A 188 -19.73 -1.33 7.35
CA ALA A 188 -20.04 0.07 7.11
C ALA A 188 -20.90 0.69 8.23
N ASN A 189 -21.63 -0.13 9.02
CA ASN A 189 -22.39 0.37 10.18
C ASN A 189 -21.45 0.74 11.33
N ALA A 190 -20.45 -0.10 11.59
CA ALA A 190 -19.42 0.19 12.59
C ALA A 190 -18.39 1.20 12.08
N GLY A 191 -18.32 1.44 10.77
CA GLY A 191 -17.28 2.25 10.15
C GLY A 191 -15.90 1.60 10.25
N GLU A 192 -15.83 0.28 10.18
CA GLU A 192 -14.59 -0.47 10.32
C GLU A 192 -14.30 -1.32 9.08
N ALA A 193 -13.01 -1.42 8.74
CA ALA A 193 -12.52 -2.35 7.74
C ALA A 193 -11.28 -3.07 8.28
N GLN A 194 -11.17 -4.37 8.01
CA GLN A 194 -10.04 -5.17 8.43
C GLN A 194 -9.63 -6.14 7.32
N ALA A 195 -8.34 -6.16 7.00
CA ALA A 195 -7.71 -7.17 6.15
C ALA A 195 -6.68 -7.97 6.94
N THR A 196 -6.60 -9.27 6.67
CA THR A 196 -5.66 -10.20 7.33
C THR A 196 -4.68 -10.78 6.32
N GLU A 197 -3.49 -11.21 6.79
CA GLU A 197 -2.42 -11.79 5.95
C GLU A 197 -2.08 -10.88 4.74
N VAL A 198 -1.86 -9.60 5.01
CA VAL A 198 -1.63 -8.61 3.97
C VAL A 198 -0.17 -8.62 3.53
N MET A 199 0.04 -8.66 2.21
CA MET A 199 1.35 -8.55 1.58
C MET A 199 1.46 -7.22 0.83
N LEU A 200 2.47 -6.45 1.13
CA LEU A 200 2.91 -5.26 0.39
C LEU A 200 4.26 -5.56 -0.25
N ASN A 201 4.29 -5.95 -1.51
CA ASN A 201 5.47 -6.55 -2.13
C ASN A 201 5.97 -7.76 -1.33
N GLN A 202 7.09 -7.60 -0.63
CA GLN A 202 7.68 -8.62 0.25
C GLN A 202 7.37 -8.39 1.73
N LEU A 203 6.79 -7.24 2.10
CA LEU A 203 6.42 -6.94 3.48
C LEU A 203 5.14 -7.68 3.85
N LYS A 204 5.24 -8.57 4.83
CA LYS A 204 4.10 -9.28 5.39
C LYS A 204 3.58 -8.55 6.64
N LEU A 205 2.29 -8.23 6.63
CA LEU A 205 1.53 -7.70 7.76
C LEU A 205 0.52 -8.75 8.20
N ALA A 206 0.44 -9.00 9.50
CA ALA A 206 -0.55 -9.91 10.04
C ALA A 206 -1.97 -9.36 9.84
N ARG A 207 -2.12 -8.02 9.93
CA ARG A 207 -3.42 -7.35 9.78
C ARG A 207 -3.24 -5.88 9.44
N ILE A 208 -4.18 -5.37 8.64
CA ILE A 208 -4.47 -3.92 8.52
C ILE A 208 -5.89 -3.72 9.01
N GLN A 209 -6.09 -2.78 9.91
CA GLN A 209 -7.41 -2.36 10.37
C GLN A 209 -7.59 -0.88 10.13
N MET A 210 -8.77 -0.48 9.68
CA MET A 210 -9.15 0.91 9.48
C MET A 210 -10.45 1.18 10.19
N LYS A 211 -10.53 2.32 10.88
CA LYS A 211 -11.73 2.82 11.54
C LYS A 211 -12.06 4.20 11.03
N PHE A 212 -13.25 4.36 10.51
CA PHE A 212 -13.81 5.64 10.13
C PHE A 212 -14.58 6.21 11.31
N LYS A 213 -14.13 7.32 11.86
CA LYS A 213 -14.84 8.07 12.91
C LYS A 213 -15.66 9.19 12.26
N ALA A 214 -16.71 9.64 12.95
CA ALA A 214 -17.50 10.76 12.48
C ALA A 214 -16.59 12.00 12.29
N GLN A 215 -16.93 12.90 11.34
CA GLN A 215 -16.22 14.15 11.03
C GLN A 215 -14.86 13.99 10.35
N ASP A 216 -14.76 13.12 9.34
CA ASP A 216 -13.56 12.92 8.49
C ASP A 216 -12.29 12.50 9.28
N GLN A 217 -12.45 11.82 10.40
CA GLN A 217 -11.35 11.20 11.12
C GLN A 217 -11.21 9.74 10.70
N ALA A 218 -10.01 9.34 10.35
CA ALA A 218 -9.67 7.95 10.06
C ALA A 218 -8.50 7.49 10.95
N GLU A 219 -8.58 6.27 11.40
CA GLU A 219 -7.54 5.60 12.16
C GLU A 219 -7.16 4.32 11.43
N TRP A 220 -5.86 4.15 11.19
CA TRP A 220 -5.29 2.98 10.51
C TRP A 220 -4.33 2.27 11.45
N GLN A 221 -4.46 0.98 11.58
CA GLN A 221 -3.54 0.15 12.35
C GLN A 221 -2.90 -0.89 11.43
N PHE A 222 -1.57 -0.87 11.35
CA PHE A 222 -0.77 -1.83 10.60
C PHE A 222 -0.08 -2.74 11.61
N VAL A 223 -0.45 -4.00 11.66
CA VAL A 223 0.06 -4.98 12.62
C VAL A 223 1.05 -5.91 11.93
N PHE A 224 2.31 -5.86 12.32
CA PHE A 224 3.39 -6.75 11.84
C PHE A 224 3.40 -8.08 12.61
N ALA A 225 3.29 -7.99 13.94
CA ALA A 225 3.26 -9.09 14.90
C ALA A 225 2.42 -8.66 16.12
N PRO A 226 2.08 -9.54 17.04
CA PRO A 226 1.23 -9.21 18.20
C PRO A 226 1.68 -8.00 19.03
N ASN A 227 2.98 -7.73 19.06
CA ASN A 227 3.59 -6.61 19.79
C ASN A 227 4.31 -5.60 18.87
N ALA A 228 4.04 -5.62 17.59
CA ALA A 228 4.68 -4.77 16.60
C ALA A 228 3.62 -4.16 15.68
N GLN A 229 3.41 -2.84 15.80
CA GLN A 229 2.34 -2.15 15.09
C GLN A 229 2.67 -0.70 14.77
N ILE A 230 2.00 -0.15 13.77
CA ILE A 230 1.94 1.28 13.48
C ILE A 230 0.48 1.71 13.57
N LEU A 231 0.21 2.72 14.36
CA LEU A 231 -1.07 3.42 14.42
C LEU A 231 -0.92 4.75 13.69
N LEU A 232 -1.76 4.98 12.68
CA LEU A 232 -1.84 6.22 11.93
C LEU A 232 -3.22 6.83 12.14
N THR A 233 -3.29 8.06 12.63
CA THR A 233 -4.54 8.78 12.90
C THR A 233 -4.59 10.04 12.06
N GLN A 234 -5.63 10.17 11.26
CA GLN A 234 -5.94 11.40 10.54
C GLN A 234 -6.84 12.28 11.38
N LYS A 235 -6.50 13.55 11.51
CA LYS A 235 -7.30 14.59 12.13
C LYS A 235 -7.36 15.81 11.22
N LYS A 236 -8.33 16.67 11.43
CA LYS A 236 -8.33 18.02 10.84
C LYS A 236 -7.78 19.02 11.83
N ASP A 237 -6.90 19.87 11.36
CA ASP A 237 -6.39 21.00 12.13
C ASP A 237 -7.43 22.12 12.28
N SER A 238 -7.06 23.22 12.91
CA SER A 238 -7.93 24.40 13.08
C SER A 238 -8.31 25.08 11.76
N GLN A 239 -7.58 24.81 10.68
CA GLN A 239 -7.82 25.33 9.32
C GLN A 239 -8.56 24.33 8.41
N GLN A 240 -9.08 23.22 8.97
CA GLN A 240 -9.74 22.13 8.26
C GLN A 240 -8.80 21.35 7.31
N GLN A 241 -7.46 21.46 7.49
CA GLN A 241 -6.48 20.68 6.72
C GLN A 241 -6.21 19.36 7.44
N ASN A 242 -5.88 18.32 6.64
CA ASN A 242 -5.62 16.99 7.18
C ASN A 242 -4.24 16.92 7.83
N GLU A 243 -4.20 16.66 9.11
CA GLU A 243 -3.00 16.37 9.89
C GLU A 243 -2.94 14.88 10.19
N TRP A 244 -1.76 14.28 10.06
CA TRP A 244 -1.54 12.86 10.31
C TRP A 244 -0.61 12.67 11.50
N HIS A 245 -1.09 11.92 12.52
CA HIS A 245 -0.27 11.47 13.64
C HIS A 245 0.04 10.00 13.48
N PHE A 246 1.28 9.60 13.73
CA PHE A 246 1.67 8.21 13.68
C PHE A 246 2.45 7.80 14.93
N VAL A 247 2.18 6.59 15.41
CA VAL A 247 2.86 5.95 16.53
C VAL A 247 3.23 4.55 16.11
N GLY A 248 4.51 4.21 16.24
CA GLY A 248 5.02 2.86 16.00
C GLY A 248 5.51 2.24 17.29
N GLU A 249 5.16 0.98 17.50
CA GLU A 249 5.60 0.19 18.64
C GLU A 249 6.32 -1.06 18.14
N ASN A 250 7.57 -1.23 18.53
CA ASN A 250 8.41 -2.40 18.19
C ASN A 250 8.43 -2.74 16.68
N VAL A 251 8.41 -1.71 15.84
CA VAL A 251 8.27 -1.85 14.39
C VAL A 251 9.60 -2.30 13.77
N PRO A 252 9.66 -3.43 13.03
CA PRO A 252 10.87 -3.88 12.37
C PRO A 252 11.24 -2.94 11.22
N PHE A 253 12.47 -2.43 11.22
CA PHE A 253 12.92 -1.42 10.24
C PHE A 253 13.29 -2.03 8.89
N GLU A 254 13.92 -3.20 8.90
CA GLU A 254 14.38 -3.89 7.69
C GLU A 254 13.29 -4.14 6.65
N PRO A 255 12.10 -4.68 6.98
CA PRO A 255 11.04 -4.87 6.01
C PRO A 255 10.51 -3.56 5.44
N ILE A 256 10.51 -2.48 6.24
CA ILE A 256 10.05 -1.16 5.79
C ILE A 256 11.02 -0.59 4.76
N THR A 257 12.34 -0.60 5.03
CA THR A 257 13.33 -0.10 4.08
C THR A 257 13.31 -0.90 2.77
N THR A 258 13.14 -2.22 2.86
CA THR A 258 12.99 -3.10 1.70
C THR A 258 11.73 -2.77 0.89
N LEU A 259 10.61 -2.42 1.55
CA LEU A 259 9.39 -1.98 0.87
C LEU A 259 9.67 -0.75 0.00
N PHE A 260 10.49 0.19 0.47
CA PHE A 260 10.91 1.39 -0.27
C PHE A 260 12.05 1.16 -1.27
N GLY A 261 12.46 -0.09 -1.49
CA GLY A 261 13.50 -0.46 -2.45
C GLY A 261 14.93 -0.21 -1.97
N TYR A 262 15.12 0.19 -0.71
CA TYR A 262 16.45 0.38 -0.12
C TYR A 262 17.00 -0.92 0.44
N GLN A 263 18.33 -1.09 0.35
CA GLN A 263 19.00 -2.18 1.06
C GLN A 263 18.90 -1.93 2.57
N PRO A 264 18.49 -2.94 3.36
CA PRO A 264 18.37 -2.78 4.80
C PRO A 264 19.77 -2.71 5.45
N LEU A 265 20.23 -1.49 5.71
CA LEU A 265 21.50 -1.24 6.42
C LEU A 265 21.36 -1.42 7.94
N ILE A 266 20.16 -1.22 8.48
CA ILE A 266 19.89 -1.31 9.91
C ILE A 266 18.94 -2.47 10.17
N GLU A 267 19.37 -3.41 11.01
CA GLU A 267 18.55 -4.51 11.52
C GLU A 267 18.22 -4.21 12.99
N ALA A 268 17.02 -3.67 13.21
CA ALA A 268 16.49 -3.32 14.52
C ALA A 268 14.98 -3.12 14.45
N SER A 269 14.33 -3.15 15.62
CA SER A 269 12.96 -2.67 15.79
C SER A 269 12.98 -1.32 16.49
N PHE A 270 12.03 -0.45 16.14
CA PHE A 270 11.93 0.89 16.65
C PHE A 270 10.56 1.18 17.25
N ASN A 271 10.56 1.94 18.33
CA ASN A 271 9.43 2.76 18.73
C ASN A 271 9.60 4.14 18.10
N PHE A 272 8.51 4.70 17.60
CA PHE A 272 8.53 6.05 17.06
C PHE A 272 7.17 6.72 17.21
N ASN A 273 7.19 8.03 17.25
CA ASN A 273 5.99 8.86 17.20
C ASN A 273 6.27 10.13 16.41
N GLY A 274 5.25 10.63 15.73
CA GLY A 274 5.42 11.85 14.94
C GLY A 274 4.12 12.30 14.28
N GLU A 275 4.29 13.31 13.44
CA GLU A 275 3.20 13.96 12.74
C GLU A 275 3.65 14.40 11.33
N ILE A 276 2.68 14.46 10.43
CA ILE A 276 2.82 15.04 9.10
C ILE A 276 1.83 16.18 9.02
N MET A 277 2.33 17.40 9.01
CA MET A 277 1.52 18.62 8.97
C MET A 277 1.20 19.01 7.52
N PRO A 278 -0.03 19.47 7.27
CA PRO A 278 -0.41 20.02 5.99
C PRO A 278 0.26 21.40 5.83
N ALA A 279 1.24 21.47 4.96
CA ALA A 279 1.84 22.71 4.52
C ALA A 279 1.96 22.69 2.99
N GLU A 280 2.29 23.81 2.34
CA GLU A 280 2.62 23.83 0.90
C GLU A 280 3.71 22.80 0.56
N GLN A 281 4.62 22.57 1.51
CA GLN A 281 5.56 21.44 1.53
C GLN A 281 5.24 20.63 2.79
N GLN A 282 4.70 19.42 2.61
CA GLN A 282 4.33 18.53 3.72
C GLN A 282 5.47 18.40 4.73
N GLN A 283 5.35 19.04 5.88
CA GLN A 283 6.34 18.95 6.95
C GLN A 283 6.13 17.67 7.75
N VAL A 284 7.23 16.94 7.96
CA VAL A 284 7.29 15.74 8.79
C VAL A 284 8.10 16.04 10.03
N GLN A 285 7.59 15.67 11.19
CA GLN A 285 8.34 15.65 12.42
C GLN A 285 8.14 14.29 13.08
N PHE A 286 9.24 13.60 13.42
CA PHE A 286 9.13 12.37 14.19
C PHE A 286 10.34 12.12 15.10
N HIS A 287 10.09 11.38 16.15
CA HIS A 287 11.09 10.90 17.09
C HIS A 287 11.12 9.38 17.05
N PHE A 288 12.30 8.78 17.15
CA PHE A 288 12.49 7.34 17.11
C PHE A 288 13.53 6.85 18.12
N GLU A 289 13.32 5.62 18.59
CA GLU A 289 14.24 4.92 19.49
C GLU A 289 14.22 3.41 19.22
N SER A 290 15.40 2.79 19.12
CA SER A 290 15.50 1.35 18.93
C SER A 290 15.08 0.57 20.18
N VAL A 291 14.42 -0.55 19.95
CA VAL A 291 14.01 -1.49 21.00
C VAL A 291 15.09 -2.59 21.10
N ASN A 292 15.70 -2.75 22.27
CA ASN A 292 16.70 -3.81 22.52
C ASN A 292 17.95 -3.76 21.64
N GLY A 293 18.34 -2.57 21.15
CA GLY A 293 19.51 -2.40 20.29
C GLY A 293 19.31 -2.89 18.86
N GLY A 294 20.42 -3.22 18.18
CA GLY A 294 20.38 -3.67 16.79
C GLY A 294 21.76 -3.83 16.17
N LYS A 295 21.77 -3.79 14.83
CA LYS A 295 22.98 -3.98 14.04
C LYS A 295 22.99 -3.10 12.79
N ILE A 296 24.13 -2.48 12.48
CA ILE A 296 24.41 -1.80 11.20
C ILE A 296 25.17 -2.80 10.34
N LYS A 297 24.61 -3.19 9.21
CA LYS A 297 25.16 -4.22 8.31
C LYS A 297 26.25 -3.65 7.39
N GLY A 298 27.26 -4.45 7.15
CA GLY A 298 28.31 -4.16 6.15
C GLY A 298 29.26 -3.04 6.54
N PHE A 299 29.20 -2.54 7.76
CA PHE A 299 30.04 -1.44 8.20
C PHE A 299 30.38 -1.54 9.69
N ASN A 300 31.66 -1.67 9.98
CA ASN A 300 32.16 -1.69 11.36
C ASN A 300 32.64 -0.30 11.78
N VAL A 301 31.77 0.46 12.45
CA VAL A 301 32.01 1.82 12.93
C VAL A 301 33.23 1.86 13.84
N VAL A 302 33.38 0.89 14.74
CA VAL A 302 34.50 0.86 15.73
C VAL A 302 35.82 0.64 15.02
N THR A 303 35.91 -0.28 14.07
CA THR A 303 37.10 -0.52 13.26
C THR A 303 37.51 0.72 12.46
N LEU A 304 36.51 1.42 11.86
CA LEU A 304 36.75 2.66 11.14
C LEU A 304 37.34 3.75 12.06
N LEU A 305 36.77 3.92 13.26
CA LEU A 305 37.25 4.89 14.23
C LEU A 305 38.67 4.54 14.68
N GLU A 306 38.96 3.27 15.01
CA GLU A 306 40.30 2.82 15.43
C GLU A 306 41.35 3.03 14.33
N SER A 307 41.01 2.91 13.06
CA SER A 307 41.93 3.16 11.95
C SER A 307 42.52 4.58 11.96
N SER A 308 41.79 5.51 12.58
CA SER A 308 42.13 6.94 12.63
C SER A 308 42.50 7.42 14.03
N LEU A 309 42.43 6.56 15.06
CA LEU A 309 42.77 6.89 16.43
C LEU A 309 44.17 6.34 16.80
N PRO A 310 44.97 7.06 17.61
CA PRO A 310 46.29 6.61 18.06
C PRO A 310 46.20 5.58 19.19
N PHE A 311 45.02 5.03 19.47
CA PHE A 311 44.77 4.05 20.53
C PHE A 311 43.64 3.10 20.13
N SER A 312 43.65 1.91 20.75
CA SER A 312 42.62 0.91 20.55
C SER A 312 41.48 1.08 21.55
N LEU A 313 40.24 0.89 21.06
CA LEU A 313 39.04 0.93 21.90
C LEU A 313 38.84 -0.43 22.60
N ALA A 314 38.52 -0.44 23.89
CA ALA A 314 38.17 -1.68 24.60
C ALA A 314 36.79 -2.13 24.15
N ASN A 315 36.53 -3.44 24.22
CA ASN A 315 35.29 -4.08 23.81
C ASN A 315 34.95 -3.93 22.32
N ALA A 316 35.94 -3.55 21.49
CA ALA A 316 35.77 -3.48 20.04
C ALA A 316 35.79 -4.89 19.46
N ASP A 317 34.67 -5.33 18.85
CA ASP A 317 34.62 -6.56 18.09
C ASP A 317 35.16 -6.33 16.67
N ARG A 318 36.42 -6.58 16.45
CA ARG A 318 37.14 -6.38 15.17
C ARG A 318 36.89 -7.49 14.16
N SER A 319 36.33 -8.60 14.62
CA SER A 319 36.09 -9.78 13.78
C SER A 319 34.81 -9.64 12.94
N LEU A 320 33.93 -8.73 13.32
CA LEU A 320 32.64 -8.51 12.63
C LEU A 320 32.78 -7.48 11.50
N GLN A 321 32.11 -7.75 10.41
CA GLN A 321 31.93 -6.76 9.34
C GLN A 321 30.80 -5.73 9.68
N ASP A 322 29.97 -6.05 10.66
CA ASP A 322 28.82 -5.29 11.10
C ASP A 322 29.08 -4.59 12.44
N SER A 323 28.36 -3.49 12.70
CA SER A 323 28.37 -2.83 14.00
C SER A 323 27.14 -3.20 14.81
N LYS A 324 27.31 -3.86 15.96
CA LYS A 324 26.26 -4.01 16.95
C LYS A 324 26.11 -2.71 17.75
N PHE A 325 24.89 -2.32 18.04
CA PHE A 325 24.60 -1.18 18.93
C PHE A 325 23.60 -1.57 20.03
N ASN A 326 23.71 -0.90 21.16
CA ASN A 326 22.81 -1.08 22.30
C ASN A 326 21.58 -0.16 22.15
N LYS A 327 21.79 1.04 21.60
CA LYS A 327 20.76 2.05 21.40
C LYS A 327 21.02 2.87 20.14
N LEU A 328 19.96 3.16 19.41
CA LEU A 328 19.92 4.17 18.36
C LEU A 328 18.65 4.99 18.53
N SER A 329 18.79 6.29 18.72
CA SER A 329 17.65 7.19 18.85
C SER A 329 17.92 8.52 18.16
N GLY A 330 16.86 9.29 17.88
CA GLY A 330 16.98 10.60 17.27
C GLY A 330 15.63 11.21 16.95
N SER A 331 15.68 12.42 16.40
CA SER A 331 14.53 13.14 15.88
C SER A 331 14.79 13.56 14.44
N LEU A 332 13.74 13.60 13.62
CA LEU A 332 13.78 14.06 12.25
C LEU A 332 12.71 15.14 12.07
N ILE A 333 13.09 16.26 11.47
CA ILE A 333 12.17 17.35 11.12
C ILE A 333 12.50 17.81 9.69
N GLY A 334 11.50 18.06 8.88
CA GLY A 334 11.73 18.62 7.55
C GLY A 334 10.65 18.29 6.55
N ASP A 335 11.00 18.43 5.29
CA ASP A 335 10.11 18.23 4.14
C ASP A 335 10.81 17.45 3.02
N SER A 336 10.19 17.40 1.84
CA SER A 336 10.75 16.70 0.67
C SER A 336 12.05 17.31 0.13
N SER A 337 12.41 18.52 0.53
CA SER A 337 13.62 19.22 0.10
C SER A 337 14.79 19.07 1.08
N LEU A 338 14.49 19.12 2.39
CA LEU A 338 15.46 19.05 3.46
C LEU A 338 14.91 18.32 4.67
N LEU A 339 15.59 17.26 5.08
CA LEU A 339 15.36 16.54 6.33
C LEU A 339 16.50 16.81 7.30
N GLN A 340 16.19 17.33 8.47
CA GLN A 340 17.13 17.60 9.56
C GLN A 340 17.04 16.50 10.61
N LEU A 341 18.12 15.76 10.78
CA LEU A 341 18.26 14.80 11.88
C LEU A 341 18.87 15.53 13.08
N GLN A 342 18.20 15.44 14.23
CA GLN A 342 18.57 16.11 15.45
C GLN A 342 18.68 15.09 16.60
N HIS A 343 19.56 15.39 17.56
CA HIS A 343 19.72 14.58 18.77
C HIS A 343 19.93 13.09 18.48
N ILE A 344 20.70 12.77 17.42
CA ILE A 344 21.02 11.38 17.12
C ILE A 344 21.96 10.86 18.21
N GLU A 345 21.59 9.74 18.81
CA GLU A 345 22.42 8.98 19.73
C GLU A 345 22.60 7.56 19.23
N LEU A 346 23.84 7.12 19.06
CA LEU A 346 24.20 5.75 18.71
C LEU A 346 25.16 5.20 19.76
N ASP A 347 24.65 4.35 20.64
CA ASP A 347 25.44 3.68 21.67
C ASP A 347 25.98 2.36 21.15
N LEU A 348 27.29 2.31 20.95
CA LEU A 348 28.05 1.11 20.56
C LEU A 348 28.78 0.56 21.77
N PRO A 349 29.19 -0.73 21.82
CA PRO A 349 29.88 -1.33 22.98
C PRO A 349 31.14 -0.60 23.42
N ALA A 350 31.83 0.12 22.53
CA ALA A 350 33.09 0.79 22.80
C ALA A 350 33.00 2.32 22.88
N VAL A 351 31.99 2.92 22.22
CA VAL A 351 31.85 4.38 22.07
C VAL A 351 30.39 4.76 21.98
N ASN A 352 30.08 5.97 22.43
CA ASN A 352 28.81 6.63 22.14
C ASN A 352 29.04 7.70 21.05
N LEU A 353 28.20 7.74 20.03
CA LEU A 353 28.14 8.79 19.03
C LEU A 353 26.88 9.62 19.27
N SER A 354 27.07 10.93 19.37
CA SER A 354 25.94 11.88 19.40
C SER A 354 26.11 12.94 18.33
N GLY A 355 25.02 13.32 17.67
CA GLY A 355 25.17 14.25 16.57
C GLY A 355 23.89 14.74 15.96
N GLN A 356 24.08 15.40 14.81
CA GLN A 356 23.03 15.95 13.99
C GLN A 356 23.44 15.97 12.52
N GLY A 357 22.49 16.19 11.62
CA GLY A 357 22.82 16.30 10.22
C GLY A 357 21.63 16.66 9.34
N ASN A 358 21.94 16.89 8.09
CA ASN A 358 20.97 17.20 7.04
C ASN A 358 20.99 16.12 5.97
N VAL A 359 19.83 15.82 5.45
CA VAL A 359 19.65 14.97 4.26
C VAL A 359 18.86 15.77 3.25
N HIS A 360 19.34 15.83 2.03
CA HIS A 360 18.67 16.41 0.88
C HIS A 360 18.09 15.28 0.01
N PRO A 361 16.82 14.89 0.17
CA PRO A 361 16.25 13.71 -0.48
C PRO A 361 16.35 13.78 -2.02
N GLN A 362 16.12 14.96 -2.61
CA GLN A 362 16.12 15.15 -4.06
C GLN A 362 17.48 14.94 -4.72
N SER A 363 18.58 15.23 -3.99
CA SER A 363 19.95 15.08 -4.50
C SER A 363 20.69 13.91 -3.88
N SER A 364 20.07 13.18 -2.96
CA SER A 364 20.69 12.12 -2.15
C SER A 364 21.96 12.56 -1.42
N GLN A 365 22.06 13.85 -1.06
CA GLN A 365 23.21 14.40 -0.36
C GLN A 365 22.97 14.43 1.15
N CYS A 366 24.05 14.09 1.90
CA CYS A 366 24.06 14.09 3.36
C CYS A 366 25.18 14.96 3.91
N GLU A 367 24.89 15.63 5.03
CA GLU A 367 25.86 16.40 5.81
C GLU A 367 25.65 16.06 7.29
N TRP A 368 26.48 15.20 7.86
CA TRP A 368 26.33 14.75 9.23
C TRP A 368 27.56 15.08 10.06
N GLN A 369 27.33 15.43 11.33
CA GLN A 369 28.37 15.73 12.31
C GLN A 369 28.06 14.95 13.60
N PHE A 370 29.01 14.12 14.01
CA PHE A 370 28.94 13.35 15.24
C PHE A 370 30.11 13.66 16.16
N ALA A 371 29.81 13.84 17.45
CA ALA A 371 30.77 13.73 18.53
C ALA A 371 30.94 12.28 18.92
N ILE A 372 32.16 11.86 19.21
CA ILE A 372 32.51 10.49 19.60
C ILE A 372 32.99 10.53 21.03
N GLN A 373 32.35 9.77 21.91
CA GLN A 373 32.72 9.64 23.31
C GLN A 373 33.08 8.18 23.62
N PRO A 374 34.38 7.84 23.82
CA PRO A 374 34.79 6.51 24.25
C PRO A 374 34.25 6.16 25.62
N HIS A 375 33.82 4.92 25.84
CA HIS A 375 33.35 4.44 27.15
C HIS A 375 34.53 4.31 28.17
N GLN A 376 35.75 4.13 27.66
CA GLN A 376 36.95 4.05 28.54
C GLN A 376 37.26 5.41 29.17
N GLN A 377 37.25 5.47 30.50
CA GLN A 377 37.49 6.70 31.27
C GLN A 377 38.77 7.46 30.86
N LYS A 378 39.84 6.74 30.59
CA LYS A 378 41.12 7.33 30.18
C LYS A 378 41.08 8.12 28.87
N TYR A 379 40.05 7.91 28.04
CA TYR A 379 39.90 8.55 26.75
C TYR A 379 38.73 9.55 26.71
N GLN A 380 37.90 9.61 27.75
CA GLN A 380 36.75 10.53 27.83
C GLN A 380 37.13 12.03 27.81
N GLN A 381 38.39 12.33 28.14
CA GLN A 381 38.93 13.69 28.10
C GLN A 381 39.16 14.22 26.67
N TYR A 382 39.15 13.35 25.64
CA TYR A 382 39.36 13.76 24.25
C TYR A 382 38.05 14.05 23.56
N GLN A 383 38.00 15.19 22.85
CA GLN A 383 36.89 15.54 21.99
C GLN A 383 37.20 15.02 20.57
N LEU A 384 36.50 13.97 20.24
CA LEU A 384 36.58 13.37 18.92
C LEU A 384 35.33 13.65 18.14
N GLY A 385 35.45 13.84 16.83
CA GLY A 385 34.29 14.05 15.96
C GLY A 385 34.46 13.34 14.63
N VAL A 386 33.34 13.03 13.98
CA VAL A 386 33.32 12.55 12.61
C VAL A 386 32.34 13.39 11.81
N GLU A 387 32.76 13.81 10.66
CA GLU A 387 31.93 14.46 9.63
C GLU A 387 31.74 13.50 8.47
N LEU A 388 30.51 13.40 8.01
CA LEU A 388 30.11 12.62 6.84
C LEU A 388 29.47 13.58 5.84
N ASN A 389 29.98 13.63 4.63
CA ASN A 389 29.47 14.54 3.61
C ASN A 389 29.41 13.86 2.24
N GLY A 390 28.45 14.27 1.41
CA GLY A 390 28.29 13.81 0.03
C GLY A 390 27.13 12.84 -0.13
N ASP A 391 27.27 11.88 -1.02
CA ASP A 391 26.23 10.90 -1.31
C ASP A 391 25.88 10.07 -0.06
N CYS A 392 24.60 10.03 0.33
CA CYS A 392 24.15 9.29 1.51
C CYS A 392 24.46 7.78 1.44
N ALA A 393 24.52 7.19 0.24
CA ALA A 393 24.85 5.78 0.07
C ALA A 393 26.35 5.49 0.20
N SER A 394 27.21 6.50 -0.01
CA SER A 394 28.66 6.38 0.05
C SER A 394 29.32 7.69 0.53
N PRO A 395 29.05 8.12 1.77
CA PRO A 395 29.52 9.42 2.25
C PRO A 395 31.04 9.43 2.43
N ARG A 396 31.66 10.56 2.15
CA ARG A 396 33.06 10.82 2.52
C ARG A 396 33.11 11.16 3.99
N TYR A 397 34.02 10.56 4.73
CA TYR A 397 34.18 10.84 6.15
C TYR A 397 35.48 11.59 6.45
N ARG A 398 35.45 12.41 7.49
CA ARG A 398 36.60 13.11 8.06
C ARG A 398 36.53 13.03 9.57
N ILE A 399 37.60 12.49 10.19
CA ILE A 399 37.70 12.47 11.66
C ILE A 399 38.35 13.77 12.13
N ARG A 400 37.70 14.43 13.08
CA ARG A 400 38.20 15.60 13.80
C ARG A 400 38.80 15.16 15.14
N LEU A 401 40.05 15.50 15.36
CA LEU A 401 40.73 15.31 16.64
C LEU A 401 40.85 16.66 17.34
N ASP A 402 40.69 16.68 18.65
CA ASP A 402 41.02 17.89 19.42
C ASP A 402 42.53 18.20 19.38
N ASP A 403 42.89 19.43 19.77
CA ASP A 403 44.29 19.88 19.66
C ASP A 403 45.22 19.10 20.62
N VAL A 404 44.72 18.66 21.78
CA VAL A 404 45.45 17.84 22.72
C VAL A 404 45.83 16.48 22.12
N LEU A 405 44.89 15.88 21.39
CA LEU A 405 45.11 14.58 20.76
C LEU A 405 46.01 14.74 19.50
N LYS A 406 45.86 15.82 18.73
CA LYS A 406 46.76 16.16 17.61
C LYS A 406 48.21 16.28 18.06
N GLU A 407 48.48 16.99 19.15
CA GLU A 407 49.82 17.13 19.68
C GLU A 407 50.40 15.79 20.20
N LYS A 408 49.58 14.94 20.84
CA LYS A 408 50.00 13.58 21.22
C LYS A 408 50.30 12.69 20.02
N VAL A 409 49.52 12.73 18.98
CA VAL A 409 49.77 12.00 17.72
C VAL A 409 51.08 12.49 17.11
N LYS A 410 51.27 13.81 17.01
CA LYS A 410 52.48 14.42 16.48
C LYS A 410 53.74 14.05 17.27
N SER A 411 53.67 14.11 18.62
CA SER A 411 54.79 13.74 19.47
C SER A 411 55.14 12.24 19.37
N LYS A 412 54.14 11.37 19.25
CA LYS A 412 54.37 9.93 19.06
C LYS A 412 54.96 9.60 17.68
N LEU A 413 54.54 10.31 16.63
CA LEU A 413 55.12 10.23 15.29
C LEU A 413 56.58 10.70 15.28
N GLN A 414 56.90 11.81 15.97
CA GLN A 414 58.27 12.28 16.12
C GLN A 414 59.16 11.26 16.84
N GLN A 415 58.68 10.69 17.97
CA GLN A 415 59.39 9.63 18.68
C GLN A 415 59.61 8.34 17.87
N LEU A 416 58.72 8.02 16.95
CA LEU A 416 58.87 6.90 16.02
C LEU A 416 59.90 7.21 14.91
N LEU A 417 59.88 8.45 14.39
CA LEU A 417 60.85 8.91 13.38
C LEU A 417 62.26 9.05 13.95
N GLU A 418 62.40 9.40 15.23
CA GLU A 418 63.70 9.45 15.93
C GLU A 418 64.29 8.06 16.26
N LYS A 419 63.48 7.00 16.15
CA LYS A 419 63.90 5.59 16.39
C LYS A 419 64.18 4.82 15.10
N LEU A 420 63.91 5.42 13.93
CA LEU A 420 64.27 4.93 12.61
C LEU A 420 65.56 5.56 12.12
#